data_f88569f724be16058f19055cd20dd4fc
#
_entry.id   f88569f724be16058f19055cd20dd4fc
#
_cell.length_a   1.000
_cell.length_b   1.000
_cell.length_c   1.000
_cell.angle_alpha   90.00
_cell.angle_beta   90.00
_cell.angle_gamma   90.00
#
_symmetry.space_group_name_H-M   'P 1'
#
loop_
_entity.id
_entity.type
_entity.pdbx_description
1 polymer ?
#
loop_
_entity_poly.entity_id
_entity_poly.type
_entity_poly.pdbx_seq_one_letter_code
_entity_poly.pdbx_strand_id
1 'polypeptide(L)'
;MTQMHLRRIALLASFAVLAACSKQAPPAAEAPAVATPAAAATKLAPLPSPPDVKARSYILIDAASGRELAALEPDTRQEPASLTKLMTAYAVFHALKDGRIKLTDMVTISEHAWQQEGSRMFVEVGKQVSVENLIQGMIVQSGNDATVALAEHVAGTEAAFVQMMNAYAKELGMTGSHFMNAAGMPDPDHYITARDAATLARAVINQDPEYYKWYSQKEFSWNGITQQNRNGLLWRDPSVDGVKTGHTETAGYCLIASAKRDGMRLISVVLGTDSMKAREDASEALLNYGYNFYETRRIFGAGQPLTTAVVWKGAAPEVGLVLHDDLYLTDRRGHTGTVKAEFKLPEHIIAPLATGKAIGKANLLIDGKPVATYDLYPAQDVPEGGFFRRAIDTVRLWFN
;
A
#
# COMPACT_ATOMS: atom_id res chain seq x y z
N MET A 1 -47.56 -76.00 44.48
CA MET A 1 -48.48 -75.00 45.02
C MET A 1 -47.71 -73.68 44.98
N THR A 2 -47.93 -72.75 44.19
CA THR A 2 -49.00 -71.93 43.77
C THR A 2 -48.64 -71.15 42.50
N GLN A 3 -49.56 -70.93 41.60
CA GLN A 3 -49.38 -70.38 40.26
C GLN A 3 -48.94 -68.94 40.22
N MET A 4 -48.08 -68.61 39.18
CA MET A 4 -47.62 -67.33 38.83
C MET A 4 -48.30 -66.85 37.56
N HIS A 5 -49.06 -65.74 37.63
CA HIS A 5 -49.75 -65.13 36.52
C HIS A 5 -48.83 -64.17 35.74
N LEU A 6 -48.64 -64.49 34.46
CA LEU A 6 -48.01 -63.56 33.50
C LEU A 6 -49.04 -62.48 33.12
N ARG A 7 -48.63 -61.19 33.31
CA ARG A 7 -49.32 -60.06 32.66
C ARG A 7 -48.43 -59.54 31.51
N ARG A 8 -48.90 -59.69 30.30
CA ARG A 8 -48.32 -59.09 29.10
C ARG A 8 -48.77 -57.63 29.05
N ILE A 9 -47.79 -56.68 29.00
CA ILE A 9 -48.05 -55.29 28.69
C ILE A 9 -47.69 -55.08 27.20
N ALA A 10 -48.65 -54.74 26.39
CA ALA A 10 -48.49 -54.36 25.00
C ALA A 10 -48.12 -52.88 24.93
N LEU A 11 -46.91 -52.57 24.39
CA LEU A 11 -46.47 -51.22 24.09
C LEU A 11 -46.98 -50.87 22.68
N LEU A 12 -47.96 -49.97 22.59
CA LEU A 12 -48.35 -49.32 21.33
C LEU A 12 -47.30 -48.25 20.98
N ALA A 13 -46.54 -48.47 19.93
CA ALA A 13 -45.68 -47.46 19.33
C ALA A 13 -46.50 -46.62 18.36
N SER A 14 -46.80 -45.38 18.74
CA SER A 14 -47.43 -44.40 17.86
C SER A 14 -46.36 -43.80 16.95
N PHE A 15 -46.37 -44.13 15.67
CA PHE A 15 -45.58 -43.46 14.64
C PHE A 15 -46.23 -42.10 14.34
N ALA A 16 -45.61 -41.00 14.79
CA ALA A 16 -45.94 -39.66 14.33
C ALA A 16 -45.20 -39.42 13.01
N VAL A 17 -45.95 -39.34 11.91
CA VAL A 17 -45.42 -38.89 10.60
C VAL A 17 -45.18 -37.39 10.70
N LEU A 18 -43.92 -36.99 10.83
CA LEU A 18 -43.51 -35.61 10.66
C LEU A 18 -43.44 -35.31 9.16
N ALA A 19 -44.42 -34.57 8.67
CA ALA A 19 -44.39 -33.99 7.33
C ALA A 19 -43.19 -33.04 7.22
N ALA A 20 -42.18 -33.43 6.43
CA ALA A 20 -41.04 -32.57 6.09
C ALA A 20 -41.51 -31.43 5.17
N CYS A 21 -41.71 -30.25 5.72
CA CYS A 21 -41.74 -29.03 4.93
C CYS A 21 -40.30 -28.76 4.46
N SER A 22 -40.01 -29.09 3.21
CA SER A 22 -38.80 -28.64 2.52
C SER A 22 -38.87 -27.12 2.38
N LYS A 23 -38.30 -26.37 3.32
CA LYS A 23 -37.97 -24.97 3.09
C LYS A 23 -36.69 -24.95 2.24
N GLN A 24 -36.87 -24.59 0.97
CA GLN A 24 -35.81 -24.19 0.09
C GLN A 24 -34.90 -23.19 0.82
N ALA A 25 -33.60 -23.43 0.79
CA ALA A 25 -32.60 -22.46 1.29
C ALA A 25 -32.83 -21.11 0.60
N PRO A 26 -32.81 -20.00 1.34
CA PRO A 26 -32.91 -18.70 0.71
C PRO A 26 -31.73 -18.50 -0.25
N PRO A 27 -31.95 -17.91 -1.45
CA PRO A 27 -30.88 -17.56 -2.35
C PRO A 27 -29.88 -16.68 -1.62
N ALA A 28 -28.59 -16.85 -1.93
CA ALA A 28 -27.50 -16.05 -1.38
C ALA A 28 -27.90 -14.57 -1.40
N ALA A 29 -27.88 -13.93 -0.23
CA ALA A 29 -28.27 -12.54 -0.11
C ALA A 29 -27.38 -11.68 -1.02
N GLU A 30 -27.97 -11.10 -2.05
CA GLU A 30 -27.33 -10.00 -2.79
C GLU A 30 -27.06 -8.89 -1.78
N ALA A 31 -25.78 -8.48 -1.72
CA ALA A 31 -25.40 -7.35 -0.90
C ALA A 31 -26.23 -6.12 -1.29
N PRO A 32 -26.62 -5.27 -0.32
CA PRO A 32 -27.32 -4.06 -0.65
C PRO A 32 -26.46 -3.26 -1.62
N ALA A 33 -26.95 -3.08 -2.85
CA ALA A 33 -26.36 -2.15 -3.78
C ALA A 33 -26.36 -0.79 -3.07
N VAL A 34 -25.20 -0.20 -2.86
CA VAL A 34 -25.09 1.19 -2.45
C VAL A 34 -25.66 2.00 -3.61
N ALA A 35 -26.97 2.20 -3.58
CA ALA A 35 -27.67 3.00 -4.57
C ALA A 35 -27.24 4.45 -4.39
N THR A 36 -26.18 4.83 -5.10
CA THR A 36 -26.01 6.24 -5.45
C THR A 36 -27.20 6.60 -6.33
N PRO A 37 -27.90 7.74 -6.10
CA PRO A 37 -29.04 8.11 -6.94
C PRO A 37 -28.60 8.08 -8.39
N ALA A 38 -29.36 7.42 -9.24
CA ALA A 38 -29.12 7.30 -10.66
C ALA A 38 -29.20 8.73 -11.28
N ALA A 39 -28.08 9.46 -11.23
CA ALA A 39 -27.90 10.60 -12.09
C ALA A 39 -27.84 10.05 -13.53
N ALA A 40 -28.66 10.62 -14.42
CA ALA A 40 -28.69 10.26 -15.83
C ALA A 40 -27.24 10.18 -16.32
N ALA A 41 -26.88 9.04 -16.95
CA ALA A 41 -25.52 8.79 -17.43
C ALA A 41 -25.11 9.90 -18.41
N THR A 42 -24.48 10.94 -17.90
CA THR A 42 -23.94 12.03 -18.71
C THR A 42 -22.81 11.42 -19.52
N LYS A 43 -22.93 11.44 -20.84
CA LYS A 43 -21.88 10.95 -21.74
C LYS A 43 -20.61 11.76 -21.47
N LEU A 44 -19.65 11.14 -20.79
CA LEU A 44 -18.38 11.80 -20.47
C LEU A 44 -17.67 12.23 -21.77
N ALA A 45 -17.15 13.46 -21.78
CA ALA A 45 -16.30 13.91 -22.87
C ALA A 45 -15.07 12.97 -23.02
N PRO A 46 -14.50 12.78 -24.22
CA PRO A 46 -13.28 12.00 -24.38
C PRO A 46 -12.19 12.49 -23.42
N LEU A 47 -11.45 11.55 -22.80
CA LEU A 47 -10.32 11.90 -21.96
C LEU A 47 -9.19 12.44 -22.84
N PRO A 48 -8.67 13.64 -22.58
CA PRO A 48 -7.50 14.14 -23.29
C PRO A 48 -6.29 13.22 -23.08
N SER A 49 -5.39 13.18 -24.05
CA SER A 49 -4.10 12.50 -23.88
C SER A 49 -3.33 13.14 -22.73
N PRO A 50 -2.50 12.34 -22.01
CA PRO A 50 -1.54 12.87 -21.05
C PRO A 50 -0.65 13.96 -21.69
N PRO A 51 -0.11 14.90 -20.88
CA PRO A 51 0.75 15.95 -21.41
C PRO A 51 2.00 15.33 -22.06
N ASP A 52 2.43 15.90 -23.17
CA ASP A 52 3.71 15.56 -23.82
C ASP A 52 4.85 16.15 -22.99
N VAL A 53 5.49 15.30 -22.15
CA VAL A 53 6.62 15.69 -21.32
C VAL A 53 7.90 15.04 -21.85
N LYS A 54 8.96 15.84 -21.95
CA LYS A 54 10.26 15.38 -22.44
C LYS A 54 11.00 14.67 -21.31
N ALA A 55 10.74 13.37 -21.16
CA ALA A 55 11.38 12.48 -20.21
C ALA A 55 11.65 11.12 -20.88
N ARG A 56 12.64 10.37 -20.41
CA ARG A 56 12.88 8.99 -20.91
C ARG A 56 11.77 8.05 -20.47
N SER A 57 11.32 8.20 -19.23
CA SER A 57 10.16 7.46 -18.72
C SER A 57 9.45 8.27 -17.64
N TYR A 58 8.14 8.02 -17.50
CA TYR A 58 7.36 8.58 -16.41
C TYR A 58 6.18 7.70 -16.03
N ILE A 59 5.66 7.91 -14.85
CA ILE A 59 4.37 7.37 -14.39
C ILE A 59 3.69 8.39 -13.47
N LEU A 60 2.36 8.46 -13.56
CA LEU A 60 1.49 9.17 -12.63
C LEU A 60 0.53 8.16 -12.03
N ILE A 61 0.49 8.08 -10.70
CA ILE A 61 -0.43 7.20 -9.98
C ILE A 61 -1.23 7.98 -8.93
N ASP A 62 -2.41 7.46 -8.60
CA ASP A 62 -3.11 7.81 -7.37
C ASP A 62 -2.54 7.01 -6.19
N ALA A 63 -2.19 7.69 -5.11
CA ALA A 63 -1.53 7.06 -3.97
C ALA A 63 -2.47 6.13 -3.17
N ALA A 64 -3.76 6.45 -3.09
CA ALA A 64 -4.71 5.67 -2.31
C ALA A 64 -5.10 4.36 -3.01
N SER A 65 -5.55 4.45 -4.27
CA SER A 65 -5.98 3.28 -5.04
C SER A 65 -4.82 2.53 -5.72
N GLY A 66 -3.67 3.18 -5.93
CA GLY A 66 -2.57 2.66 -6.74
C GLY A 66 -2.82 2.71 -8.25
N ARG A 67 -3.94 3.29 -8.69
CA ARG A 67 -4.29 3.34 -10.11
C ARG A 67 -3.30 4.18 -10.90
N GLU A 68 -2.80 3.61 -12.00
CA GLU A 68 -2.04 4.33 -13.03
C GLU A 68 -2.98 5.26 -13.83
N LEU A 69 -2.60 6.52 -13.94
CA LEU A 69 -3.37 7.57 -14.65
C LEU A 69 -2.71 7.98 -15.96
N ALA A 70 -1.40 7.92 -16.02
CA ALA A 70 -0.60 8.19 -17.22
C ALA A 70 0.77 7.52 -17.07
N ALA A 71 1.33 7.04 -18.17
CA ALA A 71 2.68 6.46 -18.19
C ALA A 71 3.32 6.57 -19.58
N LEU A 72 4.65 6.61 -19.59
CA LEU A 72 5.50 6.45 -20.76
C LEU A 72 6.68 5.57 -20.34
N GLU A 73 6.85 4.42 -21.00
CA GLU A 73 7.95 3.48 -20.72
C GLU A 73 8.19 3.22 -19.21
N PRO A 74 7.13 2.99 -18.40
CA PRO A 74 7.23 2.99 -16.94
C PRO A 74 8.06 1.82 -16.39
N ASP A 75 8.27 0.77 -17.20
CA ASP A 75 8.99 -0.44 -16.82
C ASP A 75 10.42 -0.50 -17.38
N THR A 76 10.82 0.54 -18.12
CA THR A 76 12.20 0.66 -18.62
C THR A 76 13.16 0.97 -17.48
N ARG A 77 14.24 0.16 -17.35
CA ARG A 77 15.28 0.34 -16.36
C ARG A 77 16.08 1.60 -16.64
N GLN A 78 16.25 2.40 -15.61
CA GLN A 78 17.00 3.65 -15.63
C GLN A 78 17.97 3.68 -14.44
N GLU A 79 19.05 4.43 -14.56
CA GLU A 79 19.92 4.74 -13.42
C GLU A 79 19.14 5.61 -12.42
N PRO A 80 19.03 5.21 -11.13
CA PRO A 80 18.21 5.93 -10.16
C PRO A 80 18.85 7.22 -9.65
N ALA A 81 20.17 7.34 -9.70
CA ALA A 81 20.88 8.39 -8.98
C ALA A 81 20.39 8.47 -7.52
N SER A 82 20.29 9.66 -6.95
CA SER A 82 19.82 9.85 -5.57
C SER A 82 18.35 9.50 -5.29
N LEU A 83 17.56 9.03 -6.26
CA LEU A 83 16.26 8.41 -5.96
C LEU A 83 16.43 7.15 -5.11
N THR A 84 17.58 6.49 -5.20
CA THR A 84 18.01 5.37 -4.34
C THR A 84 17.79 5.65 -2.85
N LYS A 85 18.02 6.89 -2.41
CA LYS A 85 17.87 7.29 -1.01
C LYS A 85 16.45 7.17 -0.48
N LEU A 86 15.46 7.03 -1.35
CA LEU A 86 14.09 6.71 -0.93
C LEU A 86 14.01 5.27 -0.39
N MET A 87 14.72 4.30 -0.99
CA MET A 87 14.83 2.94 -0.46
C MET A 87 15.67 2.92 0.82
N THR A 88 16.74 3.72 0.89
CA THR A 88 17.52 3.87 2.13
C THR A 88 16.64 4.41 3.26
N ALA A 89 15.83 5.44 2.99
CA ALA A 89 14.89 5.97 3.97
C ALA A 89 13.86 4.93 4.40
N TYR A 90 13.29 4.17 3.46
CA TYR A 90 12.35 3.09 3.75
C TYR A 90 12.96 2.05 4.71
N ALA A 91 14.18 1.59 4.45
CA ALA A 91 14.89 0.65 5.32
C ALA A 91 15.21 1.23 6.71
N VAL A 92 15.62 2.50 6.77
CA VAL A 92 15.88 3.23 8.04
C VAL A 92 14.58 3.40 8.83
N PHE A 93 13.47 3.76 8.20
CA PHE A 93 12.18 3.92 8.86
C PHE A 93 11.65 2.60 9.42
N HIS A 94 11.84 1.49 8.70
CA HIS A 94 11.53 0.17 9.23
C HIS A 94 12.41 -0.18 10.45
N ALA A 95 13.70 0.16 10.44
CA ALA A 95 14.56 -0.06 11.59
C ALA A 95 14.13 0.76 12.83
N LEU A 96 13.61 1.98 12.62
CA LEU A 96 13.02 2.81 13.67
C LEU A 96 11.72 2.20 14.22
N LYS A 97 10.81 1.77 13.34
CA LYS A 97 9.53 1.14 13.74
C LYS A 97 9.72 -0.16 14.50
N ASP A 98 10.69 -0.95 14.09
CA ASP A 98 11.08 -2.20 14.76
C ASP A 98 11.81 -1.96 16.09
N GLY A 99 12.14 -0.71 16.44
CA GLY A 99 12.89 -0.35 17.63
C GLY A 99 14.36 -0.78 17.62
N ARG A 100 14.90 -1.17 16.45
CA ARG A 100 16.32 -1.54 16.27
C ARG A 100 17.25 -0.34 16.40
N ILE A 101 16.78 0.83 16.02
CA ILE A 101 17.45 2.13 16.19
C ILE A 101 16.44 3.17 16.71
N LYS A 102 16.94 4.29 17.22
CA LYS A 102 16.14 5.42 17.69
C LYS A 102 16.61 6.71 17.03
N LEU A 103 15.72 7.69 16.89
CA LEU A 103 16.08 9.02 16.37
C LEU A 103 17.18 9.70 17.18
N THR A 104 17.26 9.41 18.47
CA THR A 104 18.23 9.96 19.41
C THR A 104 19.58 9.24 19.45
N ASP A 105 19.70 8.08 18.76
CA ASP A 105 20.96 7.35 18.73
C ASP A 105 22.05 8.21 18.09
N MET A 106 23.24 8.15 18.68
CA MET A 106 24.41 8.92 18.21
C MET A 106 25.27 8.02 17.34
N VAL A 107 25.35 8.35 16.07
CA VAL A 107 26.11 7.60 15.05
C VAL A 107 27.50 8.19 14.97
N THR A 108 28.54 7.38 15.20
CA THR A 108 29.92 7.78 14.97
C THR A 108 30.20 7.68 13.48
N ILE A 109 30.62 8.80 12.88
CA ILE A 109 30.87 8.89 11.44
C ILE A 109 32.15 8.14 11.09
N SER A 110 32.02 7.13 10.24
CA SER A 110 33.16 6.37 9.70
C SER A 110 33.95 7.18 8.65
N GLU A 111 35.16 6.75 8.37
CA GLU A 111 35.96 7.30 7.27
C GLU A 111 35.29 7.04 5.92
N HIS A 112 34.67 5.86 5.72
CA HIS A 112 33.92 5.51 4.51
C HIS A 112 32.74 6.45 4.27
N ALA A 113 31.93 6.73 5.29
CA ALA A 113 30.82 7.69 5.19
C ALA A 113 31.32 9.11 4.93
N TRP A 114 32.39 9.54 5.61
CA TRP A 114 32.96 10.87 5.45
C TRP A 114 33.56 11.10 4.07
N GLN A 115 34.20 10.09 3.45
CA GLN A 115 34.80 10.16 2.12
C GLN A 115 33.81 10.19 0.96
N GLN A 116 32.50 10.02 1.23
CA GLN A 116 31.51 10.01 0.15
C GLN A 116 31.51 11.29 -0.66
N GLU A 117 31.56 11.14 -1.97
CA GLU A 117 31.57 12.25 -2.95
C GLU A 117 30.14 12.72 -3.30
N GLY A 118 30.03 13.80 -4.05
CA GLY A 118 28.81 14.38 -4.54
C GLY A 118 28.09 15.26 -3.50
N SER A 119 26.81 15.06 -3.32
CA SER A 119 26.01 15.84 -2.33
C SER A 119 26.35 15.42 -0.91
N ARG A 120 26.61 16.38 -0.03
CA ARG A 120 27.06 16.10 1.35
C ARG A 120 26.31 16.94 2.37
N MET A 121 26.09 16.35 3.54
CA MET A 121 25.68 17.05 4.76
C MET A 121 26.88 17.73 5.44
N PHE A 122 28.11 17.35 5.06
CA PHE A 122 29.37 17.77 5.66
C PHE A 122 29.53 17.28 7.12
N VAL A 123 29.29 15.98 7.32
CA VAL A 123 29.65 15.31 8.57
C VAL A 123 31.17 15.15 8.67
N GLU A 124 31.71 15.07 9.90
CA GLU A 124 33.13 14.95 10.17
C GLU A 124 33.46 13.55 10.70
N VAL A 125 34.56 12.96 10.20
CA VAL A 125 35.05 11.64 10.63
C VAL A 125 35.26 11.58 12.16
N GLY A 126 34.79 10.52 12.78
CA GLY A 126 34.91 10.29 14.23
C GLY A 126 33.97 11.15 15.12
N LYS A 127 33.23 12.10 14.55
CA LYS A 127 32.20 12.86 15.27
C LYS A 127 30.93 12.05 15.37
N GLN A 128 30.09 12.43 16.33
CA GLN A 128 28.78 11.82 16.54
C GLN A 128 27.67 12.71 16.02
N VAL A 129 26.74 12.12 15.28
CA VAL A 129 25.57 12.81 14.72
C VAL A 129 24.33 11.95 15.05
N SER A 130 23.23 12.59 15.48
CA SER A 130 22.00 11.84 15.75
C SER A 130 21.40 11.25 14.47
N VAL A 131 20.73 10.10 14.59
CA VAL A 131 19.98 9.47 13.50
C VAL A 131 19.00 10.46 12.88
N GLU A 132 18.30 11.27 13.68
CA GLU A 132 17.37 12.28 13.19
C GLU A 132 18.03 13.30 12.27
N ASN A 133 19.19 13.85 12.66
CA ASN A 133 19.91 14.81 11.84
C ASN A 133 20.46 14.17 10.55
N LEU A 134 20.95 12.94 10.62
CA LEU A 134 21.38 12.20 9.44
C LEU A 134 20.24 11.96 8.44
N ILE A 135 19.03 11.60 8.94
CA ILE A 135 17.83 11.44 8.10
C ILE A 135 17.49 12.78 7.41
N GLN A 136 17.45 13.88 8.14
CA GLN A 136 17.15 15.19 7.56
C GLN A 136 18.22 15.60 6.54
N GLY A 137 19.51 15.38 6.83
CA GLY A 137 20.60 15.59 5.89
C GLY A 137 20.49 14.75 4.63
N MET A 138 20.12 13.49 4.75
CA MET A 138 19.87 12.59 3.61
C MET A 138 18.68 13.05 2.76
N ILE A 139 17.56 13.44 3.38
CA ILE A 139 16.32 13.80 2.69
C ILE A 139 16.44 15.18 2.03
N VAL A 140 16.80 16.22 2.79
CA VAL A 140 16.70 17.61 2.35
C VAL A 140 17.80 17.95 1.33
N GLN A 141 19.04 17.70 1.70
CA GLN A 141 20.16 18.05 0.82
C GLN A 141 20.74 16.87 0.04
N SER A 142 20.17 15.68 0.24
CA SER A 142 20.62 14.47 -0.45
C SER A 142 22.04 14.03 -0.09
N GLY A 143 22.46 14.23 1.19
CA GLY A 143 23.82 13.95 1.66
C GLY A 143 24.21 12.49 1.53
N ASN A 144 25.23 12.19 0.70
CA ASN A 144 25.76 10.83 0.53
C ASN A 144 26.45 10.35 1.81
N ASP A 145 27.19 11.24 2.47
CA ASP A 145 27.87 11.01 3.74
C ASP A 145 26.87 10.61 4.86
N ALA A 146 25.78 11.36 5.01
CA ALA A 146 24.70 11.03 5.94
C ALA A 146 24.02 9.69 5.60
N THR A 147 23.85 9.41 4.30
CA THR A 147 23.20 8.19 3.79
C THR A 147 24.01 6.95 4.16
N VAL A 148 25.32 6.96 3.89
CA VAL A 148 26.21 5.83 4.21
C VAL A 148 26.36 5.66 5.72
N ALA A 149 26.45 6.74 6.49
CA ALA A 149 26.47 6.67 7.96
C ALA A 149 25.20 5.99 8.53
N LEU A 150 24.02 6.30 7.99
CA LEU A 150 22.76 5.62 8.36
C LEU A 150 22.77 4.14 7.98
N ALA A 151 23.24 3.81 6.76
CA ALA A 151 23.33 2.44 6.29
C ALA A 151 24.23 1.58 7.19
N GLU A 152 25.40 2.09 7.54
CA GLU A 152 26.35 1.43 8.44
C GLU A 152 25.77 1.28 9.85
N HIS A 153 25.06 2.30 10.36
CA HIS A 153 24.43 2.24 11.68
C HIS A 153 23.34 1.18 11.77
N VAL A 154 22.52 1.05 10.72
CA VAL A 154 21.40 0.08 10.69
C VAL A 154 21.87 -1.35 10.51
N ALA A 155 22.87 -1.59 9.65
CA ALA A 155 23.27 -2.94 9.22
C ALA A 155 24.73 -3.31 9.50
N GLY A 156 25.47 -2.43 10.15
CA GLY A 156 26.91 -2.62 10.45
C GLY A 156 27.83 -2.31 9.27
N THR A 157 27.41 -2.54 8.03
CA THR A 157 28.14 -2.18 6.80
C THR A 157 27.18 -1.75 5.70
N GLU A 158 27.63 -0.91 4.77
CA GLU A 158 26.83 -0.56 3.59
C GLU A 158 26.46 -1.79 2.76
N ALA A 159 27.36 -2.75 2.59
CA ALA A 159 27.11 -3.98 1.84
C ALA A 159 25.96 -4.81 2.44
N ALA A 160 25.91 -4.96 3.77
CA ALA A 160 24.79 -5.64 4.45
C ALA A 160 23.48 -4.84 4.31
N PHE A 161 23.56 -3.51 4.35
CA PHE A 161 22.41 -2.65 4.15
C PHE A 161 21.85 -2.76 2.72
N VAL A 162 22.69 -2.85 1.71
CA VAL A 162 22.27 -3.07 0.31
C VAL A 162 21.50 -4.39 0.15
N GLN A 163 21.91 -5.45 0.85
CA GLN A 163 21.14 -6.71 0.88
C GLN A 163 19.73 -6.50 1.47
N MET A 164 19.60 -5.69 2.53
CA MET A 164 18.29 -5.32 3.07
C MET A 164 17.46 -4.51 2.08
N MET A 165 18.06 -3.53 1.39
CA MET A 165 17.38 -2.75 0.36
C MET A 165 16.78 -3.65 -0.73
N ASN A 166 17.55 -4.62 -1.22
CA ASN A 166 17.09 -5.57 -2.24
C ASN A 166 16.04 -6.56 -1.70
N ALA A 167 16.10 -6.93 -0.42
CA ALA A 167 15.05 -7.73 0.22
C ALA A 167 13.74 -6.95 0.29
N TYR A 168 13.77 -5.69 0.72
CA TYR A 168 12.59 -4.81 0.73
C TYR A 168 12.05 -4.53 -0.68
N ALA A 169 12.92 -4.37 -1.67
CA ALA A 169 12.47 -4.24 -3.07
C ALA A 169 11.67 -5.46 -3.51
N LYS A 170 12.13 -6.65 -3.17
CA LYS A 170 11.42 -7.90 -3.46
C LYS A 170 10.08 -8.00 -2.72
N GLU A 171 10.03 -7.62 -1.44
CA GLU A 171 8.79 -7.61 -0.64
C GLU A 171 7.75 -6.63 -1.20
N LEU A 172 8.19 -5.47 -1.69
CA LEU A 172 7.36 -4.47 -2.35
C LEU A 172 6.96 -4.85 -3.79
N GLY A 173 7.48 -5.96 -4.34
CA GLY A 173 7.22 -6.37 -5.71
C GLY A 173 7.94 -5.53 -6.77
N MET A 174 9.02 -4.84 -6.42
CA MET A 174 9.84 -4.01 -7.32
C MET A 174 10.76 -4.89 -8.18
N THR A 175 10.18 -5.62 -9.12
CA THR A 175 10.89 -6.64 -9.92
C THR A 175 11.79 -6.04 -11.00
N GLY A 176 11.62 -4.78 -11.33
CA GLY A 176 12.41 -4.03 -12.32
C GLY A 176 13.57 -3.22 -11.71
N SER A 177 13.87 -3.38 -10.41
CA SER A 177 14.85 -2.56 -9.69
C SER A 177 15.88 -3.40 -8.97
N HIS A 178 17.10 -2.86 -8.87
CA HIS A 178 18.19 -3.47 -8.12
C HIS A 178 19.13 -2.39 -7.57
N PHE A 179 19.60 -2.54 -6.35
CA PHE A 179 20.43 -1.58 -5.64
C PHE A 179 21.82 -2.16 -5.38
N MET A 180 22.87 -1.35 -5.66
CA MET A 180 24.28 -1.70 -5.45
C MET A 180 24.94 -0.89 -4.33
N ASN A 181 24.37 0.27 -3.97
CA ASN A 181 24.84 1.12 -2.87
C ASN A 181 23.67 1.91 -2.28
N ALA A 182 23.88 2.52 -1.12
CA ALA A 182 22.82 3.22 -0.40
C ALA A 182 22.53 4.64 -0.95
N ALA A 183 23.50 5.26 -1.65
CA ALA A 183 23.44 6.66 -2.03
C ALA A 183 22.97 6.91 -3.47
N GLY A 184 23.03 5.91 -4.34
CA GLY A 184 22.71 6.04 -5.75
C GLY A 184 23.89 6.48 -6.61
N MET A 185 25.09 6.05 -6.22
CA MET A 185 26.29 6.20 -7.06
C MET A 185 26.18 5.27 -8.27
N PRO A 186 26.72 5.70 -9.43
CA PRO A 186 26.64 4.91 -10.66
C PRO A 186 27.25 3.51 -10.52
N ASP A 187 26.51 2.51 -10.98
CA ASP A 187 26.96 1.13 -11.12
C ASP A 187 26.11 0.47 -12.22
N PRO A 188 26.68 -0.36 -13.11
CA PRO A 188 25.94 -1.00 -14.20
C PRO A 188 24.72 -1.85 -13.74
N ASP A 189 24.79 -2.41 -12.53
CA ASP A 189 23.75 -3.23 -11.94
C ASP A 189 22.84 -2.45 -10.99
N HIS A 190 22.99 -1.11 -10.93
CA HIS A 190 22.15 -0.22 -10.12
C HIS A 190 21.08 0.46 -10.97
N TYR A 191 19.85 -0.04 -10.90
CA TYR A 191 18.77 0.45 -11.75
C TYR A 191 17.41 0.46 -11.03
N ILE A 192 16.52 1.30 -11.51
CA ILE A 192 15.12 1.41 -11.07
C ILE A 192 14.23 1.63 -12.29
N THR A 193 12.94 1.25 -12.17
CA THR A 193 11.90 1.65 -13.12
C THR A 193 11.02 2.77 -12.54
N ALA A 194 10.34 3.54 -13.38
CA ALA A 194 9.41 4.56 -12.89
C ALA A 194 8.27 3.93 -12.08
N ARG A 195 7.78 2.75 -12.46
CA ARG A 195 6.76 2.00 -11.73
C ARG A 195 7.22 1.60 -10.35
N ASP A 196 8.40 1.03 -10.22
CA ASP A 196 8.95 0.60 -8.93
C ASP A 196 9.23 1.80 -8.03
N ALA A 197 9.72 2.91 -8.59
CA ALA A 197 9.91 4.16 -7.85
C ALA A 197 8.59 4.72 -7.31
N ALA A 198 7.50 4.63 -8.08
CA ALA A 198 6.15 5.01 -7.63
C ALA A 198 5.63 4.08 -6.54
N THR A 199 5.86 2.77 -6.66
CA THR A 199 5.54 1.76 -5.64
C THR A 199 6.24 2.07 -4.33
N LEU A 200 7.55 2.32 -4.38
CA LEU A 200 8.34 2.68 -3.21
C LEU A 200 7.88 4.00 -2.57
N ALA A 201 7.61 5.04 -3.38
CA ALA A 201 7.12 6.31 -2.87
C ALA A 201 5.76 6.16 -2.18
N ARG A 202 4.86 5.38 -2.76
CA ARG A 202 3.56 5.04 -2.16
C ARG A 202 3.74 4.30 -0.83
N ALA A 203 4.66 3.36 -0.74
CA ALA A 203 4.96 2.64 0.50
C ALA A 203 5.45 3.58 1.60
N VAL A 204 6.44 4.43 1.32
CA VAL A 204 6.96 5.42 2.29
C VAL A 204 5.87 6.37 2.77
N ILE A 205 5.04 6.88 1.86
CA ILE A 205 3.96 7.82 2.21
C ILE A 205 2.90 7.17 3.11
N ASN A 206 2.49 5.94 2.81
CA ASN A 206 1.38 5.28 3.50
C ASN A 206 1.81 4.57 4.79
N GLN A 207 3.02 4.02 4.83
CA GLN A 207 3.48 3.21 5.96
C GLN A 207 4.23 4.02 7.01
N ASP A 208 4.84 5.14 6.61
CA ASP A 208 5.71 5.94 7.47
C ASP A 208 5.33 7.45 7.50
N PRO A 209 4.04 7.79 7.72
CA PRO A 209 3.57 9.16 7.58
C PRO A 209 4.23 10.14 8.58
N GLU A 210 4.67 9.66 9.74
CA GLU A 210 5.36 10.50 10.73
C GLU A 210 6.76 10.91 10.28
N TYR A 211 7.46 10.05 9.52
CA TYR A 211 8.79 10.34 8.97
C TYR A 211 8.69 11.00 7.59
N TYR A 212 7.63 10.70 6.84
CA TYR A 212 7.38 11.31 5.54
C TYR A 212 7.31 12.84 5.60
N LYS A 213 6.87 13.44 6.70
CA LYS A 213 6.80 14.90 6.90
C LYS A 213 8.13 15.63 6.62
N TRP A 214 9.29 14.97 6.78
CA TRP A 214 10.59 15.59 6.49
C TRP A 214 10.81 15.88 5.00
N TYR A 215 10.10 15.19 4.10
CA TYR A 215 10.20 15.43 2.66
C TYR A 215 9.63 16.79 2.23
N SER A 216 8.74 17.38 3.01
CA SER A 216 8.23 18.75 2.80
C SER A 216 9.13 19.86 3.35
N GLN A 217 10.20 19.49 4.07
CA GLN A 217 11.15 20.44 4.65
C GLN A 217 11.93 21.14 3.55
N LYS A 218 11.86 22.48 3.51
CA LYS A 218 12.46 23.29 2.46
C LYS A 218 13.97 23.48 2.62
N GLU A 219 14.46 23.53 3.87
CA GLU A 219 15.88 23.72 4.17
C GLU A 219 16.27 22.97 5.44
N PHE A 220 17.53 22.67 5.57
CA PHE A 220 18.14 22.07 6.75
C PHE A 220 19.51 22.68 7.02
N SER A 221 19.79 22.98 8.29
CA SER A 221 21.05 23.55 8.74
C SER A 221 21.83 22.55 9.58
N TRP A 222 23.09 22.34 9.20
CA TRP A 222 24.03 21.52 9.94
C TRP A 222 25.40 22.22 10.01
N ASN A 223 26.05 22.26 11.18
CA ASN A 223 27.34 22.91 11.39
C ASN A 223 27.44 24.34 10.83
N GLY A 224 26.37 25.12 10.98
CA GLY A 224 26.32 26.49 10.46
C GLY A 224 26.13 26.62 8.94
N ILE A 225 25.97 25.50 8.23
CA ILE A 225 25.71 25.47 6.79
C ILE A 225 24.23 25.19 6.58
N THR A 226 23.51 26.12 5.98
CA THR A 226 22.10 25.94 5.57
C THR A 226 22.05 25.52 4.10
N GLN A 227 21.39 24.41 3.82
CA GLN A 227 21.20 23.90 2.45
C GLN A 227 19.70 23.73 2.16
N GLN A 228 19.32 24.05 0.92
CA GLN A 228 17.93 23.97 0.48
C GLN A 228 17.61 22.57 -0.09
N ASN A 229 16.35 22.17 0.05
CA ASN A 229 15.83 21.00 -0.63
C ASN A 229 15.92 21.22 -2.15
N ARG A 230 16.32 20.19 -2.89
CA ARG A 230 16.52 20.28 -4.34
C ARG A 230 15.22 20.10 -5.15
N ASN A 231 14.09 19.81 -4.48
CA ASN A 231 12.78 19.73 -5.09
C ASN A 231 12.15 21.14 -5.16
N GLY A 232 12.35 21.82 -6.27
CA GLY A 232 11.84 23.20 -6.49
C GLY A 232 10.31 23.30 -6.47
N LEU A 233 9.59 22.18 -6.68
CA LEU A 233 8.10 22.19 -6.58
C LEU A 233 7.61 22.55 -5.19
N LEU A 234 8.39 22.31 -4.12
CA LEU A 234 8.01 22.72 -2.75
C LEU A 234 7.78 24.22 -2.60
N TRP A 235 8.39 25.04 -3.49
CA TRP A 235 8.16 26.49 -3.50
C TRP A 235 7.12 26.94 -4.54
N ARG A 236 6.94 26.15 -5.59
CA ARG A 236 6.04 26.49 -6.72
C ARG A 236 4.59 26.09 -6.47
N ASP A 237 4.36 24.95 -5.82
CA ASP A 237 3.04 24.38 -5.57
C ASP A 237 2.87 24.01 -4.10
N PRO A 238 2.02 24.71 -3.34
CA PRO A 238 1.80 24.45 -1.93
C PRO A 238 1.15 23.10 -1.64
N SER A 239 0.59 22.42 -2.63
CA SER A 239 0.06 21.06 -2.49
C SER A 239 1.14 19.98 -2.54
N VAL A 240 2.36 20.31 -3.01
CA VAL A 240 3.49 19.38 -3.08
C VAL A 240 4.15 19.28 -1.70
N ASP A 241 4.33 18.02 -1.24
CA ASP A 241 4.92 17.72 0.08
C ASP A 241 6.09 16.70 0.02
N GLY A 242 6.64 16.45 -1.16
CA GLY A 242 7.77 15.54 -1.39
C GLY A 242 8.02 15.30 -2.87
N VAL A 243 8.88 14.37 -3.24
CA VAL A 243 9.57 13.38 -2.44
C VAL A 243 11.08 13.51 -2.63
N LYS A 244 11.63 13.09 -3.78
CA LYS A 244 13.07 12.99 -3.98
C LYS A 244 13.52 13.35 -5.39
N THR A 245 14.64 14.06 -5.49
CA THR A 245 15.32 14.35 -6.75
C THR A 245 16.52 13.42 -6.93
N GLY A 246 16.86 13.15 -8.20
CA GLY A 246 18.07 12.45 -8.61
C GLY A 246 18.73 13.16 -9.77
N HIS A 247 20.07 13.06 -9.87
CA HIS A 247 20.83 13.52 -11.02
C HIS A 247 22.22 12.87 -11.04
N THR A 248 22.58 12.32 -12.18
CA THR A 248 23.95 12.09 -12.67
C THR A 248 23.98 12.49 -14.14
N GLU A 249 25.15 12.55 -14.74
CA GLU A 249 25.27 12.87 -16.18
C GLU A 249 24.53 11.84 -17.05
N THR A 250 24.59 10.57 -16.67
CA THR A 250 23.96 9.45 -17.40
C THR A 250 22.47 9.30 -17.08
N ALA A 251 22.05 9.47 -15.81
CA ALA A 251 20.65 9.42 -15.42
C ALA A 251 19.84 10.60 -15.96
N GLY A 252 20.47 11.76 -16.22
CA GLY A 252 19.76 13.02 -16.43
C GLY A 252 19.09 13.51 -15.14
N TYR A 253 18.11 14.39 -15.26
CA TYR A 253 17.40 14.94 -14.11
C TYR A 253 16.13 14.15 -13.83
N CYS A 254 16.03 13.63 -12.60
CA CYS A 254 14.92 12.78 -12.15
C CYS A 254 14.20 13.41 -10.96
N LEU A 255 12.88 13.18 -10.86
CA LEU A 255 12.05 13.64 -9.75
C LEU A 255 10.93 12.64 -9.46
N ILE A 256 10.81 12.24 -8.19
CA ILE A 256 9.58 11.70 -7.64
C ILE A 256 8.91 12.86 -6.90
N ALA A 257 7.70 13.25 -7.31
CA ALA A 257 6.93 14.28 -6.65
C ALA A 257 5.61 13.71 -6.12
N SER A 258 5.18 14.22 -4.97
CA SER A 258 3.85 13.93 -4.40
C SER A 258 3.14 15.22 -4.07
N ALA A 259 1.85 15.28 -4.40
CA ALA A 259 0.97 16.38 -4.07
C ALA A 259 -0.33 15.86 -3.48
N LYS A 260 -0.99 16.70 -2.63
CA LYS A 260 -2.29 16.38 -2.05
C LYS A 260 -3.23 17.58 -2.23
N ARG A 261 -4.36 17.36 -2.95
CA ARG A 261 -5.41 18.36 -3.16
C ARG A 261 -6.76 17.73 -2.84
N ASP A 262 -7.59 18.39 -2.06
CA ASP A 262 -8.97 17.98 -1.75
C ASP A 262 -9.10 16.49 -1.31
N GLY A 263 -8.13 16.02 -0.53
CA GLY A 263 -8.08 14.62 -0.06
C GLY A 263 -7.47 13.62 -1.02
N MET A 264 -7.37 13.91 -2.31
CA MET A 264 -6.70 13.08 -3.31
C MET A 264 -5.20 13.33 -3.28
N ARG A 265 -4.39 12.24 -3.26
CA ARG A 265 -2.92 12.30 -3.35
C ARG A 265 -2.45 11.66 -4.64
N LEU A 266 -1.66 12.40 -5.40
CA LEU A 266 -0.99 11.88 -6.60
C LEU A 266 0.51 11.78 -6.40
N ILE A 267 1.11 10.79 -7.06
CA ILE A 267 2.55 10.61 -7.14
C ILE A 267 2.94 10.61 -8.62
N SER A 268 3.84 11.51 -9.01
CA SER A 268 4.47 11.51 -10.32
C SER A 268 5.93 11.08 -10.19
N VAL A 269 6.38 10.20 -11.06
CA VAL A 269 7.79 9.86 -11.23
C VAL A 269 8.19 10.25 -12.63
N VAL A 270 9.24 11.06 -12.75
CA VAL A 270 9.79 11.54 -14.02
C VAL A 270 11.29 11.23 -14.04
N LEU A 271 11.74 10.46 -15.01
CA LEU A 271 13.13 10.03 -15.15
C LEU A 271 13.75 10.51 -16.45
N GLY A 272 14.98 10.98 -16.39
CA GLY A 272 15.82 11.28 -17.54
C GLY A 272 15.40 12.51 -18.35
N THR A 273 15.10 13.62 -17.68
CA THR A 273 14.92 14.95 -18.33
C THR A 273 16.26 15.69 -18.47
N ASP A 274 16.26 16.75 -19.27
CA ASP A 274 17.48 17.48 -19.64
C ASP A 274 17.90 18.55 -18.61
N SER A 275 17.03 18.93 -17.65
CA SER A 275 17.35 19.97 -16.66
C SER A 275 16.49 19.87 -15.40
N MET A 276 16.94 20.57 -14.33
CA MET A 276 16.14 20.73 -13.11
C MET A 276 14.75 21.30 -13.40
N LYS A 277 14.69 22.35 -14.21
CA LYS A 277 13.42 22.96 -14.59
C LYS A 277 12.53 21.97 -15.37
N ALA A 278 13.10 21.20 -16.29
CA ALA A 278 12.34 20.25 -17.10
C ALA A 278 11.70 19.15 -16.26
N ARG A 279 12.39 18.58 -15.26
CA ARG A 279 11.78 17.56 -14.35
C ARG A 279 10.66 18.14 -13.49
N GLU A 280 10.80 19.41 -13.06
CA GLU A 280 9.77 20.10 -12.28
C GLU A 280 8.54 20.40 -13.14
N ASP A 281 8.73 20.99 -14.32
CA ASP A 281 7.64 21.30 -15.25
C ASP A 281 6.89 20.03 -15.70
N ALA A 282 7.63 18.94 -15.97
CA ALA A 282 7.04 17.65 -16.32
C ALA A 282 6.20 17.07 -15.18
N SER A 283 6.72 17.09 -13.96
CA SER A 283 6.00 16.57 -12.78
C SER A 283 4.75 17.41 -12.49
N GLU A 284 4.83 18.74 -12.57
CA GLU A 284 3.70 19.65 -12.39
C GLU A 284 2.61 19.42 -13.44
N ALA A 285 2.99 19.27 -14.72
CA ALA A 285 2.06 18.98 -15.80
C ALA A 285 1.31 17.67 -15.60
N LEU A 286 2.02 16.60 -15.18
CA LEU A 286 1.43 15.29 -14.87
C LEU A 286 0.48 15.37 -13.66
N LEU A 287 0.88 16.03 -12.57
CA LEU A 287 0.04 16.22 -11.39
C LEU A 287 -1.24 17.00 -11.75
N ASN A 288 -1.11 18.09 -12.50
CA ASN A 288 -2.26 18.87 -12.96
C ASN A 288 -3.18 18.07 -13.87
N TYR A 289 -2.64 17.24 -14.76
CA TYR A 289 -3.44 16.31 -15.57
C TYR A 289 -4.27 15.37 -14.69
N GLY A 290 -3.65 14.74 -13.70
CA GLY A 290 -4.35 13.85 -12.77
C GLY A 290 -5.48 14.57 -12.03
N TYR A 291 -5.23 15.73 -11.43
CA TYR A 291 -6.24 16.47 -10.68
C TYR A 291 -7.36 17.06 -11.57
N ASN A 292 -7.07 17.40 -12.81
CA ASN A 292 -8.09 17.95 -13.70
C ASN A 292 -9.07 16.86 -14.21
N PHE A 293 -8.57 15.65 -14.43
CA PHE A 293 -9.36 14.63 -15.12
C PHE A 293 -9.76 13.44 -14.27
N TYR A 294 -9.23 13.30 -13.04
CA TYR A 294 -9.53 12.19 -12.15
C TYR A 294 -9.96 12.66 -10.76
N GLU A 295 -10.67 11.81 -10.09
CA GLU A 295 -11.06 11.94 -8.68
C GLU A 295 -10.96 10.61 -7.97
N THR A 296 -10.65 10.64 -6.68
CA THR A 296 -10.55 9.47 -5.84
C THR A 296 -11.60 9.52 -4.75
N ARG A 297 -12.37 8.45 -4.63
CA ARG A 297 -13.45 8.31 -3.64
C ARG A 297 -13.17 7.10 -2.76
N ARG A 298 -13.40 7.23 -1.46
CA ARG A 298 -13.46 6.10 -0.55
C ARG A 298 -14.79 5.38 -0.76
N ILE A 299 -14.74 4.10 -1.12
CA ILE A 299 -15.91 3.27 -1.39
C ILE A 299 -16.33 2.49 -0.16
N PHE A 300 -15.36 1.86 0.52
CA PHE A 300 -15.59 1.14 1.77
C PHE A 300 -14.52 1.52 2.79
N GLY A 301 -14.94 1.55 4.06
CA GLY A 301 -14.04 1.78 5.19
C GLY A 301 -13.44 0.49 5.72
N ALA A 302 -12.20 0.56 6.18
CA ALA A 302 -11.56 -0.53 6.93
C ALA A 302 -12.45 -0.98 8.10
N GLY A 303 -12.59 -2.30 8.29
CA GLY A 303 -13.39 -2.88 9.37
C GLY A 303 -14.91 -2.72 9.22
N GLN A 304 -15.41 -2.06 8.17
CA GLN A 304 -16.85 -1.99 7.90
C GLN A 304 -17.31 -3.27 7.20
N PRO A 305 -18.40 -3.94 7.71
CA PRO A 305 -18.92 -5.13 7.05
C PRO A 305 -19.44 -4.83 5.65
N LEU A 306 -18.90 -5.53 4.65
CA LEU A 306 -19.38 -5.50 3.27
C LEU A 306 -20.55 -6.45 3.07
N THR A 307 -20.53 -7.59 3.76
CA THR A 307 -21.54 -8.64 3.74
C THR A 307 -21.48 -9.45 5.03
N THR A 308 -22.44 -10.35 5.22
CA THR A 308 -22.48 -11.28 6.35
C THR A 308 -22.41 -12.71 5.82
N ALA A 309 -21.73 -13.59 6.53
CA ALA A 309 -21.60 -15.00 6.17
C ALA A 309 -22.07 -15.90 7.33
N VAL A 310 -22.75 -17.00 6.99
CA VAL A 310 -23.12 -18.04 7.96
C VAL A 310 -21.88 -18.81 8.41
N VAL A 311 -21.75 -19.01 9.72
CA VAL A 311 -20.63 -19.76 10.33
C VAL A 311 -21.14 -21.09 10.90
N TRP A 312 -20.60 -22.16 10.36
CA TRP A 312 -20.86 -23.51 10.82
C TRP A 312 -19.97 -23.88 12.02
N LYS A 313 -20.51 -24.59 12.98
CA LYS A 313 -19.82 -25.06 14.20
C LYS A 313 -19.23 -23.96 15.06
N GLY A 314 -19.61 -22.69 14.81
CA GLY A 314 -19.10 -21.54 15.54
C GLY A 314 -19.93 -21.16 16.77
N ALA A 315 -19.31 -20.43 17.71
CA ALA A 315 -20.04 -19.85 18.84
C ALA A 315 -21.06 -18.80 18.40
N ALA A 316 -20.78 -18.08 17.30
CA ALA A 316 -21.72 -17.20 16.62
C ALA A 316 -22.27 -17.87 15.35
N PRO A 317 -23.57 -17.63 14.98
CA PRO A 317 -24.17 -18.21 13.78
C PRO A 317 -23.73 -17.52 12.50
N GLU A 318 -23.32 -16.27 12.59
CA GLU A 318 -22.95 -15.40 11.47
C GLU A 318 -21.79 -14.50 11.87
N VAL A 319 -21.05 -14.04 10.87
CA VAL A 319 -19.97 -13.06 11.04
C VAL A 319 -20.01 -12.06 9.89
N GLY A 320 -19.78 -10.77 10.20
CA GLY A 320 -19.56 -9.75 9.18
C GLY A 320 -18.20 -9.99 8.48
N LEU A 321 -18.15 -9.75 7.19
CA LEU A 321 -16.93 -9.82 6.38
C LEU A 321 -16.45 -8.41 6.04
N VAL A 322 -15.20 -8.12 6.34
CA VAL A 322 -14.58 -6.79 6.25
C VAL A 322 -13.34 -6.80 5.38
N LEU A 323 -12.90 -5.61 4.96
CA LEU A 323 -11.55 -5.34 4.47
C LEU A 323 -10.69 -4.83 5.65
N HIS A 324 -9.39 -5.11 5.63
CA HIS A 324 -8.46 -4.56 6.61
C HIS A 324 -8.14 -3.09 6.35
N ASP A 325 -8.11 -2.69 5.08
CA ASP A 325 -7.80 -1.34 4.64
C ASP A 325 -9.01 -0.65 4.01
N ASP A 326 -8.96 0.69 4.01
CA ASP A 326 -9.90 1.49 3.23
C ASP A 326 -9.81 1.14 1.75
N LEU A 327 -10.95 0.98 1.10
CA LEU A 327 -11.01 0.78 -0.33
C LEU A 327 -11.31 2.08 -1.05
N TYR A 328 -10.36 2.50 -1.87
CA TYR A 328 -10.47 3.69 -2.70
C TYR A 328 -10.66 3.33 -4.17
N LEU A 329 -11.49 4.11 -4.83
CA LEU A 329 -11.69 4.08 -6.27
C LEU A 329 -11.25 5.41 -6.86
N THR A 330 -10.29 5.36 -7.78
CA THR A 330 -9.93 6.51 -8.62
C THR A 330 -10.57 6.30 -9.98
N ASP A 331 -11.32 7.30 -10.44
CA ASP A 331 -11.97 7.25 -11.74
C ASP A 331 -11.97 8.63 -12.39
N ARG A 332 -12.45 8.71 -13.64
CA ARG A 332 -12.57 9.96 -14.35
C ARG A 332 -13.53 10.90 -13.60
N ARG A 333 -13.14 12.15 -13.50
CA ARG A 333 -13.97 13.17 -12.84
C ARG A 333 -15.34 13.24 -13.47
N GLY A 334 -16.38 13.22 -12.64
CA GLY A 334 -17.78 13.21 -13.06
C GLY A 334 -18.27 11.86 -13.60
N HIS A 335 -17.50 10.80 -13.53
CA HIS A 335 -17.98 9.45 -13.84
C HIS A 335 -18.74 8.88 -12.64
N THR A 336 -20.03 8.66 -12.84
CA THR A 336 -20.96 8.12 -11.83
C THR A 336 -21.23 6.64 -12.06
N GLY A 337 -20.18 5.88 -12.43
CA GLY A 337 -20.27 4.44 -12.68
C GLY A 337 -20.83 3.66 -11.47
N THR A 338 -21.60 2.61 -11.77
CA THR A 338 -22.15 1.74 -10.72
C THR A 338 -21.03 0.86 -10.17
N VAL A 339 -20.74 1.01 -8.87
CA VAL A 339 -19.80 0.15 -8.14
C VAL A 339 -20.57 -1.01 -7.54
N LYS A 340 -20.14 -2.24 -7.84
CA LYS A 340 -20.66 -3.48 -7.25
C LYS A 340 -19.53 -4.31 -6.68
N ALA A 341 -19.81 -5.05 -5.61
CA ALA A 341 -18.91 -6.06 -5.08
C ALA A 341 -19.54 -7.45 -5.26
N GLU A 342 -18.79 -8.37 -5.85
CA GLU A 342 -19.16 -9.78 -5.94
C GLU A 342 -18.28 -10.57 -4.96
N PHE A 343 -18.90 -11.43 -4.15
CA PHE A 343 -18.20 -12.17 -3.12
C PHE A 343 -17.95 -13.61 -3.57
N LYS A 344 -16.68 -14.05 -3.49
CA LYS A 344 -16.30 -15.45 -3.63
C LYS A 344 -15.95 -16.00 -2.26
N LEU A 345 -16.86 -16.77 -1.71
CA LEU A 345 -16.75 -17.40 -0.39
C LEU A 345 -16.67 -18.92 -0.55
N PRO A 346 -16.04 -19.65 0.39
CA PRO A 346 -16.19 -21.08 0.51
C PRO A 346 -17.67 -21.44 0.69
N GLU A 347 -18.09 -22.58 0.17
CA GLU A 347 -19.46 -23.12 0.32
C GLU A 347 -19.88 -23.20 1.80
N HIS A 348 -18.92 -23.62 2.66
CA HIS A 348 -19.10 -23.68 4.10
C HIS A 348 -17.96 -22.96 4.82
N ILE A 349 -18.29 -21.95 5.60
CA ILE A 349 -17.38 -21.26 6.50
C ILE A 349 -17.48 -21.91 7.87
N ILE A 350 -16.42 -22.59 8.30
CA ILE A 350 -16.40 -23.40 9.51
C ILE A 350 -15.49 -22.75 10.56
N ALA A 351 -16.00 -22.59 11.79
CA ALA A 351 -15.20 -22.12 12.92
C ALA A 351 -14.09 -23.15 13.33
N PRO A 352 -12.95 -22.68 13.92
CA PRO A 352 -12.72 -21.31 14.37
C PRO A 352 -12.30 -20.37 13.25
N LEU A 353 -12.69 -19.09 13.36
CA LEU A 353 -12.28 -18.02 12.46
C LEU A 353 -11.45 -17.00 13.22
N ALA A 354 -10.39 -16.51 12.61
CA ALA A 354 -9.52 -15.48 13.15
C ALA A 354 -9.51 -14.24 12.24
N THR A 355 -9.59 -13.06 12.84
CA THR A 355 -9.60 -11.77 12.14
C THR A 355 -8.39 -11.56 11.21
N GLY A 356 -7.23 -12.16 11.55
CA GLY A 356 -6.00 -12.09 10.73
C GLY A 356 -5.95 -13.06 9.55
N LYS A 357 -6.99 -13.91 9.34
CA LYS A 357 -7.00 -14.93 8.28
C LYS A 357 -8.12 -14.68 7.29
N ALA A 358 -7.74 -14.49 6.02
CA ALA A 358 -8.71 -14.33 4.94
C ALA A 358 -9.55 -15.60 4.76
N ILE A 359 -10.86 -15.43 4.56
CA ILE A 359 -11.84 -16.52 4.36
C ILE A 359 -12.56 -16.44 3.03
N GLY A 360 -12.29 -15.42 2.23
CA GLY A 360 -12.91 -15.25 0.92
C GLY A 360 -12.31 -14.07 0.18
N LYS A 361 -12.92 -13.72 -0.94
CA LYS A 361 -12.52 -12.60 -1.79
C LYS A 361 -13.73 -11.75 -2.20
N ALA A 362 -13.52 -10.43 -2.30
CA ALA A 362 -14.44 -9.49 -2.91
C ALA A 362 -13.88 -9.04 -4.27
N ASN A 363 -14.62 -9.26 -5.35
CA ASN A 363 -14.31 -8.69 -6.65
C ASN A 363 -15.06 -7.37 -6.80
N LEU A 364 -14.33 -6.29 -7.01
CA LEU A 364 -14.90 -4.98 -7.28
C LEU A 364 -15.17 -4.84 -8.79
N LEU A 365 -16.39 -4.46 -9.13
CA LEU A 365 -16.79 -4.18 -10.51
C LEU A 365 -17.21 -2.72 -10.64
N ILE A 366 -16.83 -2.11 -11.77
CA ILE A 366 -17.32 -0.79 -12.19
C ILE A 366 -18.01 -1.00 -13.53
N ASP A 367 -19.29 -0.62 -13.62
CA ASP A 367 -20.12 -0.82 -14.81
C ASP A 367 -20.07 -2.28 -15.33
N GLY A 368 -20.05 -3.23 -14.38
CA GLY A 368 -19.99 -4.66 -14.67
C GLY A 368 -18.62 -5.21 -15.07
N LYS A 369 -17.57 -4.38 -15.13
CA LYS A 369 -16.20 -4.81 -15.45
C LYS A 369 -15.39 -4.99 -14.17
N PRO A 370 -14.70 -6.12 -13.97
CA PRO A 370 -13.86 -6.33 -12.81
C PRO A 370 -12.65 -5.38 -12.86
N VAL A 371 -12.38 -4.70 -11.73
CA VAL A 371 -11.28 -3.72 -11.61
C VAL A 371 -10.26 -4.12 -10.55
N ALA A 372 -10.69 -4.82 -9.49
CA ALA A 372 -9.79 -5.28 -8.43
C ALA A 372 -10.39 -6.44 -7.64
N THR A 373 -9.53 -7.20 -6.96
CA THR A 373 -9.93 -8.28 -6.04
C THR A 373 -9.24 -8.06 -4.70
N TYR A 374 -10.01 -8.16 -3.61
CA TYR A 374 -9.57 -7.97 -2.23
C TYR A 374 -9.85 -9.19 -1.40
N ASP A 375 -9.00 -9.47 -0.41
CA ASP A 375 -9.25 -10.52 0.57
C ASP A 375 -10.29 -10.05 1.60
N LEU A 376 -11.19 -10.97 1.99
CA LEU A 376 -12.21 -10.75 3.00
C LEU A 376 -11.85 -11.44 4.30
N TYR A 377 -12.00 -10.73 5.39
CA TYR A 377 -11.66 -11.19 6.73
C TYR A 377 -12.89 -11.19 7.64
N PRO A 378 -12.95 -12.07 8.66
CA PRO A 378 -13.99 -11.97 9.69
C PRO A 378 -13.82 -10.66 10.47
N ALA A 379 -14.92 -9.94 10.73
CA ALA A 379 -14.91 -8.71 11.51
C ALA A 379 -14.50 -8.92 12.97
N GLN A 380 -14.63 -10.14 13.47
CA GLN A 380 -14.26 -10.58 14.81
C GLN A 380 -13.86 -12.06 14.81
N ASP A 381 -13.08 -12.48 15.79
CA ASP A 381 -12.78 -13.88 15.99
C ASP A 381 -14.06 -14.66 16.35
N VAL A 382 -14.25 -15.83 15.74
CA VAL A 382 -15.36 -16.71 16.04
C VAL A 382 -14.79 -18.05 16.52
N PRO A 383 -14.80 -18.32 17.85
CA PRO A 383 -14.35 -19.60 18.39
C PRO A 383 -15.32 -20.73 18.03
N GLU A 384 -14.90 -21.96 18.24
CA GLU A 384 -15.79 -23.12 18.09
C GLU A 384 -16.98 -23.04 19.04
N GLY A 385 -18.15 -23.43 18.56
CA GLY A 385 -19.36 -23.57 19.34
C GLY A 385 -19.34 -24.75 20.31
N GLY A 386 -20.25 -24.75 21.28
CA GLY A 386 -20.43 -25.87 22.21
C GLY A 386 -20.75 -27.20 21.52
N PHE A 387 -20.56 -28.30 22.23
CA PHE A 387 -20.71 -29.68 21.72
C PHE A 387 -22.00 -29.90 20.94
N PHE A 388 -23.13 -29.48 21.49
CA PHE A 388 -24.47 -29.70 20.86
C PHE A 388 -24.58 -28.96 19.52
N ARG A 389 -24.09 -27.71 19.46
CA ARG A 389 -24.13 -26.93 18.23
C ARG A 389 -23.24 -27.58 17.15
N ARG A 390 -22.04 -27.99 17.49
CA ARG A 390 -21.14 -28.68 16.57
C ARG A 390 -21.73 -30.00 16.04
N ALA A 391 -22.40 -30.78 16.91
CA ALA A 391 -23.06 -32.03 16.52
C ALA A 391 -24.21 -31.76 15.55
N ILE A 392 -25.08 -30.79 15.84
CA ILE A 392 -26.22 -30.41 14.98
C ILE A 392 -25.69 -29.92 13.63
N ASP A 393 -24.72 -29.03 13.63
CA ASP A 393 -24.15 -28.47 12.40
C ASP A 393 -23.42 -29.55 11.58
N THR A 394 -22.80 -30.53 12.21
CA THR A 394 -22.20 -31.67 11.49
C THR A 394 -23.22 -32.47 10.73
N VAL A 395 -24.38 -32.75 11.37
CA VAL A 395 -25.48 -33.49 10.71
C VAL A 395 -26.04 -32.64 9.55
N ARG A 396 -26.28 -31.36 9.77
CA ARG A 396 -26.81 -30.45 8.73
C ARG A 396 -25.86 -30.33 7.50
N LEU A 397 -24.54 -30.31 7.72
CA LEU A 397 -23.54 -30.28 6.64
C LEU A 397 -23.52 -31.55 5.78
N TRP A 398 -24.13 -32.67 6.21
CA TRP A 398 -24.27 -33.89 5.39
C TRP A 398 -25.46 -33.80 4.39
N PHE A 399 -26.37 -32.86 4.61
CA PHE A 399 -27.58 -32.71 3.80
C PHE A 399 -27.64 -31.40 3.00
N ASN A 400 -26.64 -30.56 3.13
CA ASN A 400 -26.43 -29.35 2.32
C ASN A 400 -25.18 -29.52 1.47
#